data_35b6a487158f5ca458e6ee23d68b3a48
#
_entry.id   35b6a487158f5ca458e6ee23d68b3a48
#
_cell.length_a   1.000
_cell.length_b   1.000
_cell.length_c   1.000
_cell.angle_alpha   90.00
_cell.angle_beta   90.00
_cell.angle_gamma   90.00
#
_symmetry.space_group_name_H-M   'P 1'
#
loop_
_entity.id
_entity.type
_entity.pdbx_description
1 polymer ?
#
loop_
_entity_poly.entity_id
_entity_poly.type
_entity_poly.pdbx_seq_one_letter_code
_entity_poly.pdbx_strand_id
1 'polypeptide(L)'
;MRAKLLGIVLTTPIAISSFASTETISFTPDNINADISLGTLSGKTKERVYLAEEGGRKVSQLDWKFNNAAIIKGAINWDLMPQISIGAAGWTTLDSRGGNMVDQDWMDSSNPGTWTDESRHPDTQLNYANEFDLNIKGWLLNEPNYR
;
A
#
# COMPACT_ATOMS: atom_id res chain seq x y z
N MET A 1 15.99 -17.14 33.73
CA MET A 1 15.09 -17.12 32.54
C MET A 1 15.66 -16.15 31.52
N ARG A 2 16.16 -16.63 30.37
CA ARG A 2 16.61 -15.75 29.28
C ARG A 2 15.41 -15.50 28.41
N ALA A 3 15.01 -14.23 28.27
CA ALA A 3 13.99 -13.82 27.33
C ALA A 3 14.47 -14.13 25.91
N LYS A 4 13.77 -15.00 25.20
CA LYS A 4 14.02 -15.30 23.80
C LYS A 4 13.44 -14.16 22.96
N LEU A 5 14.28 -13.48 22.20
CA LEU A 5 13.86 -12.42 21.30
C LEU A 5 13.14 -13.08 20.09
N LEU A 6 11.86 -12.85 19.97
CA LEU A 6 11.07 -13.27 18.80
C LEU A 6 11.46 -12.39 17.61
N GLY A 7 12.17 -12.95 16.65
CA GLY A 7 12.52 -12.24 15.43
C GLY A 7 11.31 -12.15 14.51
N ILE A 8 10.66 -10.97 14.44
CA ILE A 8 9.60 -10.67 13.48
C ILE A 8 10.25 -10.23 12.17
N VAL A 9 10.16 -11.02 11.12
CA VAL A 9 10.49 -10.61 9.77
C VAL A 9 9.20 -10.14 9.10
N LEU A 10 8.97 -8.83 9.07
CA LEU A 10 7.93 -8.24 8.25
C LEU A 10 8.35 -8.34 6.78
N THR A 11 7.70 -9.22 6.03
CA THR A 11 7.74 -9.15 4.57
C THR A 11 6.73 -8.11 4.12
N THR A 12 7.20 -7.09 3.38
CA THR A 12 6.36 -6.02 2.82
C THR A 12 5.15 -6.61 2.08
N PRO A 13 3.94 -6.14 2.38
CA PRO A 13 2.75 -6.60 1.70
C PRO A 13 2.78 -6.16 0.23
N ILE A 14 2.48 -7.07 -0.68
CA ILE A 14 2.07 -6.69 -2.03
C ILE A 14 0.61 -6.23 -1.90
N ALA A 15 0.41 -4.94 -1.68
CA ALA A 15 -0.91 -4.34 -1.74
C ALA A 15 -1.29 -4.18 -3.22
N ILE A 16 -2.18 -5.03 -3.72
CA ILE A 16 -2.86 -4.77 -4.99
C ILE A 16 -4.01 -3.82 -4.66
N SER A 17 -3.76 -2.53 -4.80
CA SER A 17 -4.78 -1.51 -4.65
C SER A 17 -5.32 -1.12 -6.01
N SER A 18 -6.64 -1.16 -6.17
CA SER A 18 -7.33 -0.58 -7.30
C SER A 18 -7.86 0.80 -6.89
N PHE A 19 -7.51 1.82 -7.67
CA PHE A 19 -8.01 3.17 -7.50
C PHE A 19 -9.11 3.43 -8.54
N ALA A 20 -10.30 3.80 -8.08
CA ALA A 20 -11.31 4.39 -8.94
C ALA A 20 -11.38 5.89 -8.62
N SER A 21 -11.07 6.73 -9.61
CA SER A 21 -11.22 8.18 -9.49
C SER A 21 -12.62 8.59 -9.91
N THR A 22 -13.29 9.42 -9.12
CA THR A 22 -14.66 9.91 -9.41
C THR A 22 -14.68 11.36 -9.89
N GLU A 23 -13.76 12.21 -9.41
CA GLU A 23 -13.66 13.61 -9.84
C GLU A 23 -12.19 14.05 -9.78
N THR A 24 -11.78 14.86 -10.77
CA THR A 24 -10.43 15.46 -10.82
C THR A 24 -10.56 16.94 -11.17
N ILE A 25 -9.93 17.79 -10.38
CA ILE A 25 -9.76 19.21 -10.64
C ILE A 25 -8.30 19.42 -11.00
N SER A 26 -8.05 19.98 -12.19
CA SER A 26 -6.69 20.23 -12.69
C SER A 26 -6.45 21.72 -12.87
N PHE A 27 -5.23 22.15 -12.55
CA PHE A 27 -4.73 23.50 -12.73
C PHE A 27 -3.40 23.43 -13.48
N THR A 28 -3.32 24.07 -14.66
CA THR A 28 -2.18 23.94 -15.56
C THR A 28 -1.73 25.28 -16.11
N PRO A 29 -0.97 26.11 -15.36
CA PRO A 29 -0.23 27.21 -15.95
C PRO A 29 0.97 26.70 -16.76
N ASP A 30 1.64 27.59 -17.49
CA ASP A 30 2.62 27.27 -18.54
C ASP A 30 3.68 26.21 -18.19
N ASN A 31 4.10 26.13 -16.93
CA ASN A 31 5.16 25.19 -16.50
C ASN A 31 4.82 24.38 -15.24
N ILE A 32 3.62 24.52 -14.70
CA ILE A 32 3.16 23.79 -13.52
C ILE A 32 1.87 23.07 -13.89
N ASN A 33 1.79 21.80 -13.52
CA ASN A 33 0.56 21.03 -13.56
C ASN A 33 0.25 20.55 -12.14
N ALA A 34 -0.92 20.86 -11.64
CA ALA A 34 -1.39 20.39 -10.34
C ALA A 34 -2.79 19.79 -10.49
N ASP A 35 -3.02 18.68 -9.81
CA ASP A 35 -4.32 18.02 -9.79
C ASP A 35 -4.69 17.57 -8.39
N ILE A 36 -5.99 17.58 -8.11
CA ILE A 36 -6.60 17.02 -6.91
C ILE A 36 -7.75 16.13 -7.36
N SER A 37 -7.83 14.92 -6.83
CA SER A 37 -8.90 13.99 -7.15
C SER A 37 -9.43 13.27 -5.91
N LEU A 38 -10.69 12.91 -5.96
CA LEU A 38 -11.33 12.02 -5.00
C LEU A 38 -11.46 10.65 -5.61
N GLY A 39 -11.41 9.62 -4.78
CA GLY A 39 -11.52 8.25 -5.25
C GLY A 39 -11.79 7.27 -4.12
N THR A 40 -11.72 6.00 -4.45
CA THR A 40 -11.81 4.92 -3.48
C THR A 40 -10.61 3.99 -3.57
N LEU A 41 -10.22 3.45 -2.42
CA LEU A 41 -9.14 2.50 -2.26
C LEU A 41 -9.72 1.16 -1.81
N SER A 42 -9.36 0.09 -2.53
CA SER A 42 -9.64 -1.28 -2.11
C SER A 42 -8.38 -2.11 -2.23
N GLY A 43 -8.17 -3.06 -1.33
CA GLY A 43 -6.94 -3.84 -1.35
C GLY A 43 -6.92 -5.01 -0.38
N LYS A 44 -5.78 -5.68 -0.41
CA LYS A 44 -5.46 -6.79 0.49
C LYS A 44 -4.04 -6.63 1.00
N THR A 45 -3.84 -6.95 2.26
CA THR A 45 -2.52 -7.00 2.90
C THR A 45 -2.32 -8.35 3.57
N LYS A 46 -1.11 -8.88 3.47
CA LYS A 46 -0.72 -10.11 4.15
C LYS A 46 0.41 -9.84 5.10
N GLU A 47 0.21 -10.23 6.34
CA GLU A 47 1.25 -10.26 7.35
C GLU A 47 1.61 -11.71 7.64
N ARG A 48 2.91 -12.01 7.78
CA ARG A 48 3.38 -13.36 8.09
C ARG A 48 4.42 -13.32 9.20
N VAL A 49 4.29 -14.24 10.13
CA VAL A 49 5.22 -14.40 11.23
C VAL A 49 6.01 -15.70 11.04
N TYR A 50 7.32 -15.62 11.22
CA TYR A 50 8.24 -16.73 11.08
C TYR A 50 9.07 -16.92 12.35
N LEU A 51 9.34 -18.17 12.71
CA LEU A 51 10.26 -18.51 13.79
C LEU A 51 11.66 -18.73 13.21
N ALA A 52 12.58 -17.81 13.48
CA ALA A 52 13.98 -17.92 13.04
C ALA A 52 14.69 -19.13 13.66
N GLU A 53 14.36 -19.47 14.89
CA GLU A 53 14.94 -20.62 15.63
C GLU A 53 14.56 -21.97 15.02
N GLU A 54 13.51 -22.03 14.23
CA GLU A 54 13.04 -23.24 13.54
C GLU A 54 13.27 -23.17 12.01
N GLY A 55 14.38 -22.57 11.61
CA GLY A 55 14.77 -22.50 10.21
C GLY A 55 13.87 -21.58 9.35
N GLY A 56 13.20 -20.64 9.98
CA GLY A 56 12.29 -19.74 9.29
C GLY A 56 10.92 -20.35 9.00
N ARG A 57 10.46 -21.26 9.84
CA ARG A 57 9.10 -21.83 9.71
C ARG A 57 8.04 -20.77 9.93
N LYS A 58 7.08 -20.70 9.00
CA LYS A 58 5.91 -19.84 9.15
C LYS A 58 5.02 -20.37 10.28
N VAL A 59 4.60 -19.48 11.18
CA VAL A 59 3.75 -19.83 12.34
C VAL A 59 2.44 -19.09 12.37
N SER A 60 2.33 -17.93 11.72
CA SER A 60 1.06 -17.21 11.60
C SER A 60 0.98 -16.46 10.28
N GLN A 61 -0.23 -16.23 9.79
CA GLN A 61 -0.54 -15.40 8.64
C GLN A 61 -1.86 -14.70 8.85
N LEU A 62 -1.83 -13.37 8.74
CA LEU A 62 -3.01 -12.51 8.75
C LEU A 62 -3.27 -12.02 7.33
N ASP A 63 -4.44 -12.31 6.81
CA ASP A 63 -4.94 -11.83 5.52
C ASP A 63 -5.98 -10.74 5.75
N TRP A 64 -5.57 -9.48 5.54
CA TRP A 64 -6.43 -8.31 5.66
C TRP A 64 -7.04 -7.96 4.32
N LYS A 65 -8.32 -7.60 4.33
CA LYS A 65 -9.03 -7.09 3.15
C LYS A 65 -9.80 -5.84 3.55
N PHE A 66 -9.73 -4.82 2.73
CA PHE A 66 -10.49 -3.57 2.89
C PHE A 66 -11.09 -3.15 1.56
N ASN A 67 -12.26 -2.51 1.59
CA ASN A 67 -13.01 -2.15 0.39
C ASN A 67 -13.54 -0.72 0.50
N ASN A 68 -13.43 0.01 -0.61
CA ASN A 68 -14.09 1.30 -0.84
C ASN A 68 -13.79 2.38 0.22
N ALA A 69 -12.58 2.39 0.80
CA ALA A 69 -12.15 3.50 1.64
C ALA A 69 -12.04 4.77 0.79
N ALA A 70 -12.71 5.84 1.20
CA ALA A 70 -12.63 7.11 0.48
C ALA A 70 -11.22 7.70 0.62
N ILE A 71 -10.68 8.22 -0.48
CA ILE A 71 -9.37 8.84 -0.52
C ILE A 71 -9.40 10.18 -1.23
N ILE A 72 -8.48 11.06 -0.84
CA ILE A 72 -8.09 12.23 -1.61
C ILE A 72 -6.67 12.03 -2.13
N LYS A 73 -6.46 12.37 -3.40
CA LYS A 73 -5.15 12.36 -4.06
C LYS A 73 -4.79 13.75 -4.51
N GLY A 74 -3.52 14.10 -4.45
CA GLY A 74 -2.99 15.32 -5.02
C GLY A 74 -1.68 15.03 -5.74
N ALA A 75 -1.43 15.76 -6.82
CA ALA A 75 -0.14 15.75 -7.51
C ALA A 75 0.20 17.15 -8.00
N ILE A 76 1.50 17.42 -8.05
CA ILE A 76 2.07 18.62 -8.67
C ILE A 76 3.30 18.20 -9.47
N ASN A 77 3.39 18.72 -10.70
CA ASN A 77 4.57 18.58 -11.54
C ASN A 77 5.00 19.97 -12.00
N TRP A 78 6.27 20.23 -11.95
CA TRP A 78 6.90 21.47 -12.36
C TRP A 78 7.97 21.19 -13.40
N ASP A 79 7.79 21.73 -14.61
CA ASP A 79 8.77 21.70 -15.67
C ASP A 79 9.81 22.82 -15.40
N LEU A 80 10.95 22.44 -14.80
CA LEU A 80 12.05 23.37 -14.49
C LEU A 80 12.74 23.86 -15.76
N MET A 81 12.84 22.98 -16.74
CA MET A 81 13.42 23.26 -18.08
C MET A 81 12.86 22.23 -19.07
N PRO A 82 13.04 22.45 -20.39
CA PRO A 82 12.43 21.57 -21.40
C PRO A 82 12.71 20.07 -21.25
N GLN A 83 13.84 19.73 -20.61
CA GLN A 83 14.26 18.34 -20.45
C GLN A 83 14.09 17.81 -19.03
N ILE A 84 13.74 18.63 -18.04
CA ILE A 84 13.70 18.22 -16.64
C ILE A 84 12.43 18.72 -15.96
N SER A 85 11.69 17.78 -15.38
CA SER A 85 10.54 18.06 -14.52
C SER A 85 10.76 17.43 -13.15
N ILE A 86 10.26 18.09 -12.12
CA ILE A 86 10.15 17.52 -10.78
C ILE A 86 8.68 17.40 -10.39
N GLY A 87 8.36 16.43 -9.57
CA GLY A 87 7.00 16.22 -9.14
C GLY A 87 6.89 15.68 -7.73
N ALA A 88 5.77 15.95 -7.12
CA ALA A 88 5.33 15.35 -5.88
C ALA A 88 3.90 14.86 -6.04
N ALA A 89 3.58 13.71 -5.48
CA ALA A 89 2.24 13.17 -5.45
C ALA A 89 1.99 12.49 -4.11
N GLY A 90 0.72 12.35 -3.76
CA GLY A 90 0.36 11.60 -2.57
C GLY A 90 -1.14 11.42 -2.47
N TRP A 91 -1.52 10.54 -1.57
CA TRP A 91 -2.92 10.33 -1.23
C TRP A 91 -3.06 9.96 0.25
N THR A 92 -4.24 10.16 0.78
CA THR A 92 -4.62 9.73 2.14
C THR A 92 -6.07 9.30 2.17
N THR A 93 -6.41 8.39 3.07
CA THR A 93 -7.80 8.03 3.35
C THR A 93 -8.51 9.17 4.06
N LEU A 94 -9.78 9.36 3.73
CA LEU A 94 -10.67 10.37 4.34
C LEU A 94 -11.56 9.77 5.42
N ASP A 95 -11.78 8.46 5.38
CA ASP A 95 -12.62 7.75 6.33
C ASP A 95 -12.02 6.38 6.71
N SER A 96 -12.50 5.82 7.81
CA SER A 96 -12.25 4.43 8.17
C SER A 96 -13.35 3.56 7.57
N ARG A 97 -12.95 2.56 6.79
CA ARG A 97 -13.90 1.61 6.18
C ARG A 97 -13.70 0.21 6.68
N GLY A 98 -14.83 -0.49 6.76
CA GLY A 98 -14.89 -1.88 7.15
C GLY A 98 -14.15 -2.79 6.17
N GLY A 99 -13.57 -3.80 6.73
CA GLY A 99 -12.90 -4.87 6.04
C GLY A 99 -13.11 -6.17 6.78
N ASN A 100 -12.33 -7.16 6.44
CA ASN A 100 -12.24 -8.39 7.19
C ASN A 100 -10.78 -8.83 7.32
N MET A 101 -10.51 -9.64 8.33
CA MET A 101 -9.22 -10.26 8.52
C MET A 101 -9.43 -11.76 8.80
N VAL A 102 -8.58 -12.56 8.21
CA VAL A 102 -8.47 -13.98 8.52
C VAL A 102 -7.07 -14.21 9.10
N ASP A 103 -7.03 -14.80 10.27
CA ASP A 103 -5.81 -15.18 10.95
C ASP A 103 -5.69 -16.72 10.93
N GLN A 104 -4.57 -17.22 10.45
CA GLN A 104 -4.27 -18.64 10.37
C GLN A 104 -2.94 -18.92 11.06
N ASP A 105 -2.92 -19.93 11.94
CA ASP A 105 -1.76 -20.32 12.72
C ASP A 105 -1.29 -21.74 12.37
N TRP A 106 0.03 -21.92 12.31
CA TRP A 106 0.74 -23.19 12.07
C TRP A 106 1.56 -23.56 13.31
N MET A 107 0.90 -24.03 14.38
CA MET A 107 1.55 -24.32 15.66
C MET A 107 2.14 -25.73 15.72
N ASP A 108 1.69 -26.66 14.86
CA ASP A 108 2.24 -28.02 14.81
C ASP A 108 3.52 -28.06 13.96
N SER A 109 4.67 -28.17 14.62
CA SER A 109 5.97 -28.30 13.96
C SER A 109 6.17 -29.61 13.21
N SER A 110 5.41 -30.65 13.55
CA SER A 110 5.45 -31.96 12.85
C SER A 110 4.69 -31.95 11.54
N ASN A 111 3.77 -30.99 11.35
CA ASN A 111 2.98 -30.85 10.13
C ASN A 111 2.94 -29.37 9.68
N PRO A 112 4.05 -28.80 9.24
CA PRO A 112 4.17 -27.35 8.94
C PRO A 112 3.37 -26.91 7.70
N GLY A 113 2.83 -27.83 6.92
CA GLY A 113 2.01 -27.55 5.74
C GLY A 113 0.54 -27.27 6.04
N THR A 114 0.06 -27.62 7.23
CA THR A 114 -1.35 -27.52 7.61
C THR A 114 -1.51 -26.53 8.75
N TRP A 115 -2.41 -25.56 8.58
CA TRP A 115 -2.76 -24.65 9.68
C TRP A 115 -3.49 -25.41 10.80
N THR A 116 -3.25 -25.01 12.05
CA THR A 116 -3.83 -25.63 13.25
C THR A 116 -5.04 -24.87 13.75
N ASP A 117 -5.05 -23.55 13.53
CA ASP A 117 -6.11 -22.67 13.96
C ASP A 117 -6.46 -21.66 12.87
N GLU A 118 -7.74 -21.29 12.78
CA GLU A 118 -8.22 -20.21 11.94
C GLU A 118 -9.23 -19.37 12.71
N SER A 119 -9.03 -18.07 12.76
CA SER A 119 -9.99 -17.10 13.27
C SER A 119 -10.38 -16.09 12.19
N ARG A 120 -11.63 -15.64 12.22
CA ARG A 120 -12.19 -14.70 11.25
C ARG A 120 -12.74 -13.48 11.96
N HIS A 121 -12.33 -12.32 11.51
CA HIS A 121 -12.72 -11.01 12.05
C HIS A 121 -13.42 -10.22 10.94
N PRO A 122 -14.78 -10.33 10.84
CA PRO A 122 -15.53 -9.70 9.75
C PRO A 122 -15.63 -8.17 9.88
N ASP A 123 -15.39 -7.62 11.08
CA ASP A 123 -15.62 -6.21 11.42
C ASP A 123 -14.31 -5.43 11.64
N THR A 124 -13.23 -5.80 10.93
CA THR A 124 -12.00 -5.02 10.98
C THR A 124 -12.13 -3.72 10.19
N GLN A 125 -11.36 -2.71 10.57
CA GLN A 125 -11.41 -1.40 9.92
C GLN A 125 -10.01 -0.96 9.49
N LEU A 126 -9.93 -0.39 8.29
CA LEU A 126 -8.78 0.39 7.88
C LEU A 126 -8.92 1.80 8.50
N ASN A 127 -8.15 2.09 9.54
CA ASN A 127 -8.23 3.38 10.21
C ASN A 127 -7.68 4.51 9.34
N TYR A 128 -6.50 4.32 8.77
CA TYR A 128 -5.91 5.24 7.80
C TYR A 128 -4.88 4.53 6.93
N ALA A 129 -4.66 5.06 5.74
CA ALA A 129 -3.54 4.76 4.88
C ALA A 129 -3.17 6.02 4.11
N ASN A 130 -1.89 6.16 3.77
CA ASN A 130 -1.38 7.27 2.98
C ASN A 130 -0.14 6.83 2.21
N GLU A 131 0.19 7.61 1.19
CA GLU A 131 1.40 7.46 0.39
C GLU A 131 1.88 8.84 -0.05
N PHE A 132 3.19 9.00 -0.16
CA PHE A 132 3.81 10.21 -0.66
C PHE A 132 4.98 9.84 -1.58
N ASP A 133 4.97 10.44 -2.77
CA ASP A 133 5.96 10.25 -3.82
C ASP A 133 6.66 11.54 -4.18
N LEU A 134 7.97 11.45 -4.40
CA LEU A 134 8.77 12.48 -5.07
C LEU A 134 9.38 11.88 -6.33
N ASN A 135 9.33 12.61 -7.44
CA ASN A 135 9.90 12.15 -8.69
C ASN A 135 10.67 13.25 -9.41
N ILE A 136 11.67 12.82 -10.19
CA ILE A 136 12.38 13.64 -11.15
C ILE A 136 12.29 12.92 -12.48
N LYS A 137 11.86 13.63 -13.53
CA LYS A 137 11.75 13.12 -14.90
C LYS A 137 12.74 13.83 -15.79
N GLY A 138 13.48 13.06 -16.54
CA GLY A 138 14.39 13.55 -17.60
C GLY A 138 13.91 13.09 -18.99
N TRP A 139 13.84 14.00 -19.95
CA TRP A 139 13.47 13.71 -21.32
C TRP A 139 14.71 13.71 -22.20
N LEU A 140 15.02 12.56 -22.84
CA LEU A 140 16.17 12.44 -23.76
C LEU A 140 15.88 13.16 -25.09
N LEU A 141 14.61 13.13 -25.54
CA LEU A 141 14.14 13.83 -26.73
C LEU A 141 12.89 14.61 -26.34
N ASN A 142 12.97 15.93 -26.42
CA ASN A 142 11.83 16.82 -26.16
C ASN A 142 11.47 17.55 -27.46
N GLU A 143 11.11 16.77 -28.47
CA GLU A 143 10.60 17.26 -29.75
C GLU A 143 9.07 17.25 -29.72
N PRO A 144 8.36 18.15 -30.45
CA PRO A 144 6.91 18.25 -30.41
C PRO A 144 6.16 16.94 -30.71
N ASN A 145 6.81 16.01 -31.42
CA ASN A 145 6.23 14.72 -31.80
C ASN A 145 6.76 13.51 -31.01
N TYR A 146 7.67 13.74 -30.04
CA TYR A 146 8.30 12.70 -29.24
C TYR A 146 8.43 13.13 -27.77
N ARG A 147 7.33 13.02 -27.06
CA ARG A 147 7.29 13.33 -25.62
C ARG A 147 6.80 12.14 -24.82
#